data_2a50d611b75577a0dbfc5c04bd4196e3
#
_entry.id   2a50d611b75577a0dbfc5c04bd4196e3
#
_cell.length_a   1.000
_cell.length_b   1.000
_cell.length_c   1.000
_cell.angle_alpha   90.00
_cell.angle_beta   90.00
_cell.angle_gamma   90.00
#
_symmetry.space_group_name_H-M   'P 1'
#
loop_
_entity.id
_entity.type
_entity.pdbx_description
1 polymer ?
#
loop_
_entity_poly.entity_id
_entity_poly.type
_entity_poly.pdbx_seq_one_letter_code
_entity_poly.pdbx_strand_id
1 'polypeptide(L)'
;MKRFGITALIAALCVVFSACGSGEQPVTTTAPEVVIQAAKDKNKVSVAREESFEYTDNNGNSYSASYRIPSINLDSENAEEANEEITDKYTPDFEKAEQESAARIGLTCDSLDYEKFENEGVLSVVIRRVYYSHAVDYSVYNFNAKAGSSLGSDDVAKAAKFSAEEVQEALKKELEKDYVSKYKNAKPENYEENLEKTLSEDNLGKAMIYLGKDGKLTAICKEYASVGAGEFSVVLTLK
;
A
#
# COMPACT_ATOMS: atom_id res chain seq x y z
N MET A 1 40.56 26.58 -14.94
CA MET A 1 41.85 25.90 -14.75
C MET A 1 41.73 24.90 -13.61
N LYS A 2 42.25 23.71 -13.87
CA LYS A 2 42.52 22.56 -12.96
C LYS A 2 41.33 21.77 -12.37
N ARG A 3 41.09 20.66 -13.05
CA ARG A 3 40.39 19.45 -12.55
C ARG A 3 41.30 18.73 -11.55
N PHE A 4 40.74 18.18 -10.46
CA PHE A 4 41.38 17.12 -9.70
C PHE A 4 40.39 15.96 -9.59
N GLY A 5 40.74 14.87 -10.27
CA GLY A 5 40.12 13.57 -10.06
C GLY A 5 40.77 12.88 -8.85
N ILE A 6 39.95 12.21 -8.04
CA ILE A 6 40.45 11.31 -7.00
C ILE A 6 39.94 9.91 -7.35
N THR A 7 40.89 9.08 -7.80
CA THR A 7 40.70 7.64 -7.99
C THR A 7 41.04 6.97 -6.66
N ALA A 8 40.04 6.41 -5.97
CA ALA A 8 40.27 5.60 -4.79
C ALA A 8 40.33 4.12 -5.19
N LEU A 9 41.52 3.56 -5.10
CA LEU A 9 41.84 2.15 -5.26
C LEU A 9 41.59 1.44 -3.91
N ILE A 10 40.60 0.56 -3.80
CA ILE A 10 40.43 -0.28 -2.61
C ILE A 10 41.04 -1.64 -2.89
N ALA A 11 42.14 -1.93 -2.20
CA ALA A 11 42.81 -3.23 -2.21
C ALA A 11 42.05 -4.25 -1.32
N ALA A 12 41.76 -5.41 -1.88
CA ALA A 12 41.24 -6.55 -1.17
C ALA A 12 42.29 -7.13 -0.23
N LEU A 13 41.95 -7.28 1.04
CA LEU A 13 42.77 -8.00 2.01
C LEU A 13 42.00 -9.30 2.41
N CYS A 14 42.42 -10.43 1.83
CA CYS A 14 41.99 -11.75 2.26
C CYS A 14 42.75 -12.14 3.54
N VAL A 15 42.07 -12.28 4.66
CA VAL A 15 42.63 -12.93 5.85
C VAL A 15 41.93 -14.27 6.03
N VAL A 16 42.67 -15.33 5.82
CA VAL A 16 42.28 -16.73 6.11
C VAL A 16 42.66 -17.02 7.55
N PHE A 17 41.69 -17.23 8.44
CA PHE A 17 41.91 -17.85 9.72
C PHE A 17 41.31 -19.25 9.76
N SER A 18 42.15 -20.26 9.76
CA SER A 18 41.81 -21.62 10.14
C SER A 18 41.93 -21.74 11.65
N ALA A 19 40.84 -22.06 12.34
CA ALA A 19 40.88 -22.59 13.69
C ALA A 19 39.72 -23.59 13.86
N CYS A 20 40.07 -24.84 14.10
CA CYS A 20 39.15 -25.90 14.53
C CYS A 20 38.66 -25.64 15.96
N GLY A 21 37.35 -25.76 16.18
CA GLY A 21 36.73 -25.75 17.52
C GLY A 21 35.22 -25.98 17.41
N SER A 22 34.81 -27.06 17.98
CA SER A 22 33.45 -27.63 18.08
C SER A 22 32.32 -26.66 18.40
N GLY A 23 31.23 -26.81 17.65
CA GLY A 23 29.84 -26.75 18.12
C GLY A 23 29.27 -25.35 18.38
N GLU A 24 28.63 -24.82 17.37
CA GLU A 24 27.42 -24.00 17.34
C GLU A 24 27.36 -23.33 15.96
N GLN A 25 26.32 -23.66 15.18
CA GLN A 25 26.16 -23.01 13.88
C GLN A 25 25.69 -21.56 14.12
N PRO A 26 26.44 -20.54 13.69
CA PRO A 26 25.89 -19.19 13.65
C PRO A 26 24.88 -19.12 12.50
N VAL A 27 23.65 -18.76 12.83
CA VAL A 27 22.65 -18.33 11.85
C VAL A 27 23.21 -17.09 11.17
N THR A 28 23.67 -17.24 9.93
CA THR A 28 24.11 -16.14 9.11
C THR A 28 22.86 -15.44 8.60
N THR A 29 22.39 -14.43 9.32
CA THR A 29 21.43 -13.46 8.82
C THR A 29 22.15 -12.62 7.77
N THR A 30 22.02 -13.00 6.51
CA THR A 30 22.45 -12.17 5.39
C THR A 30 21.41 -11.08 5.25
N ALA A 31 21.73 -9.85 5.68
CA ALA A 31 20.92 -8.69 5.36
C ALA A 31 20.73 -8.63 3.83
N PRO A 32 19.52 -8.46 3.32
CA PRO A 32 19.33 -8.32 1.89
C PRO A 32 20.05 -7.08 1.40
N GLU A 33 20.99 -7.28 0.50
CA GLU A 33 21.67 -6.21 -0.22
C GLU A 33 20.61 -5.53 -1.10
N VAL A 34 20.30 -4.27 -0.81
CA VAL A 34 19.40 -3.47 -1.64
C VAL A 34 20.10 -3.25 -2.98
N VAL A 35 19.84 -4.11 -3.93
CA VAL A 35 20.31 -3.97 -5.31
C VAL A 35 19.41 -2.95 -6.00
N ILE A 36 19.80 -1.67 -5.98
CA ILE A 36 19.24 -0.66 -6.86
C ILE A 36 19.77 -0.98 -8.28
N GLN A 37 19.09 -1.87 -8.96
CA GLN A 37 19.29 -2.05 -10.39
C GLN A 37 18.36 -1.12 -11.15
N ALA A 38 18.90 0.01 -11.58
CA ALA A 38 18.28 0.84 -12.61
C ALA A 38 18.34 0.10 -13.97
N ALA A 39 17.49 -0.91 -14.14
CA ALA A 39 17.12 -1.40 -15.45
C ALA A 39 15.94 -0.54 -15.91
N LYS A 40 16.02 0.03 -17.11
CA LYS A 40 14.87 0.63 -17.83
C LYS A 40 13.88 -0.50 -18.12
N ASP A 41 13.18 -0.91 -17.09
CA ASP A 41 12.23 -2.01 -17.14
C ASP A 41 10.97 -1.52 -17.83
N LYS A 42 10.47 -2.31 -18.79
CA LYS A 42 9.16 -2.10 -19.41
C LYS A 42 8.02 -2.15 -18.39
N ASN A 43 8.31 -2.48 -17.15
CA ASN A 43 7.36 -2.62 -16.06
C ASN A 43 7.31 -1.33 -15.26
N LYS A 44 6.28 -0.51 -15.46
CA LYS A 44 6.08 0.78 -14.77
C LYS A 44 5.95 0.68 -13.24
N VAL A 45 5.74 -0.52 -12.72
CA VAL A 45 5.71 -0.78 -11.28
C VAL A 45 6.39 -2.12 -11.02
N SER A 46 7.37 -2.11 -10.13
CA SER A 46 8.07 -3.32 -9.63
C SER A 46 7.93 -3.44 -8.11
N VAL A 47 8.41 -4.53 -7.56
CA VAL A 47 8.54 -4.69 -6.11
C VAL A 47 9.76 -3.90 -5.64
N ALA A 48 9.59 -3.00 -4.67
CA ALA A 48 10.69 -2.30 -4.01
C ALA A 48 11.26 -3.12 -2.84
N ARG A 49 10.37 -3.68 -2.02
CA ARG A 49 10.73 -4.54 -0.87
C ARG A 49 9.65 -5.60 -0.70
N GLU A 50 10.09 -6.83 -0.39
CA GLU A 50 9.22 -7.97 -0.10
C GLU A 50 9.81 -8.79 1.03
N GLU A 51 9.00 -9.12 2.03
CA GLU A 51 9.38 -9.98 3.15
C GLU A 51 8.19 -10.83 3.60
N SER A 52 8.49 -12.00 4.16
CA SER A 52 7.49 -12.89 4.74
C SER A 52 7.92 -13.30 6.16
N PHE A 53 6.96 -13.32 7.06
CA PHE A 53 7.15 -13.66 8.46
C PHE A 53 6.32 -14.90 8.80
N GLU A 54 6.97 -15.95 9.27
CA GLU A 54 6.32 -17.18 9.75
C GLU A 54 6.93 -17.56 11.10
N TYR A 55 6.13 -17.56 12.15
CA TYR A 55 6.58 -17.92 13.47
C TYR A 55 5.44 -18.33 14.40
N THR A 56 5.78 -18.93 15.53
CA THR A 56 4.85 -19.23 16.64
C THR A 56 5.22 -18.37 17.83
N ASP A 57 4.24 -17.68 18.41
CA ASP A 57 4.45 -16.83 19.57
C ASP A 57 4.67 -17.62 20.85
N ASN A 58 4.97 -16.91 21.95
CA ASN A 58 5.22 -17.54 23.26
C ASN A 58 3.96 -18.19 23.88
N ASN A 59 2.77 -17.94 23.31
CA ASN A 59 1.50 -18.53 23.74
C ASN A 59 1.07 -19.73 22.85
N GLY A 60 1.86 -20.06 21.83
CA GLY A 60 1.58 -21.13 20.89
C GLY A 60 0.72 -20.75 19.70
N ASN A 61 0.44 -19.46 19.47
CA ASN A 61 -0.29 -19.00 18.28
C ASN A 61 0.67 -18.89 17.09
N SER A 62 0.25 -19.39 15.93
CA SER A 62 1.02 -19.29 14.68
C SER A 62 0.62 -18.05 13.90
N TYR A 63 1.62 -17.34 13.37
CA TYR A 63 1.48 -16.16 12.53
C TYR A 63 2.13 -16.41 11.18
N SER A 64 1.48 -15.95 10.13
CA SER A 64 2.00 -15.92 8.76
C SER A 64 1.58 -14.61 8.13
N ALA A 65 2.54 -13.80 7.68
CA ALA A 65 2.31 -12.51 7.05
C ALA A 65 3.23 -12.34 5.85
N SER A 66 2.75 -11.63 4.84
CA SER A 66 3.53 -11.25 3.65
C SER A 66 3.39 -9.75 3.42
N TYR A 67 4.52 -9.08 3.31
CA TYR A 67 4.61 -7.64 3.08
C TYR A 67 5.32 -7.39 1.76
N ARG A 68 4.69 -6.57 0.92
CA ARG A 68 5.21 -6.21 -0.38
C ARG A 68 4.84 -4.77 -0.70
N ILE A 69 5.83 -3.92 -0.93
CA ILE A 69 5.63 -2.53 -1.36
C ILE A 69 6.14 -2.31 -2.79
N PRO A 70 5.46 -1.43 -3.56
CA PRO A 70 5.85 -1.14 -4.94
C PRO A 70 6.96 -0.09 -5.04
N SER A 71 7.65 -0.11 -6.18
CA SER A 71 8.40 1.02 -6.74
C SER A 71 7.76 1.42 -8.05
N ILE A 72 7.49 2.71 -8.22
CA ILE A 72 6.91 3.31 -9.42
C ILE A 72 8.07 3.72 -10.33
N ASN A 73 8.20 3.06 -11.49
CA ASN A 73 9.34 3.18 -12.40
C ASN A 73 9.02 4.12 -13.57
N LEU A 74 8.43 5.28 -13.28
CA LEU A 74 8.24 6.37 -14.23
C LEU A 74 9.39 7.37 -14.11
N ASP A 75 9.84 7.91 -15.23
CA ASP A 75 10.93 8.89 -15.28
C ASP A 75 10.36 10.30 -14.99
N SER A 76 10.07 10.57 -13.72
CA SER A 76 9.48 11.82 -13.26
C SER A 76 9.71 12.08 -11.77
N GLU A 77 9.81 13.35 -11.40
CA GLU A 77 9.92 13.81 -10.02
C GLU A 77 8.71 13.34 -9.17
N ASN A 78 7.50 13.37 -9.72
CA ASN A 78 6.31 12.88 -8.99
C ASN A 78 6.36 11.39 -8.66
N ALA A 79 6.99 10.56 -9.50
CA ALA A 79 7.17 9.15 -9.19
C ALA A 79 8.27 8.94 -8.12
N GLU A 80 9.31 9.76 -8.13
CA GLU A 80 10.35 9.75 -7.09
C GLU A 80 9.75 10.14 -5.73
N GLU A 81 9.01 11.25 -5.67
CA GLU A 81 8.30 11.70 -4.45
C GLU A 81 7.33 10.63 -3.91
N ALA A 82 6.55 9.99 -4.79
CA ALA A 82 5.65 8.92 -4.39
C ALA A 82 6.40 7.69 -3.86
N ASN A 83 7.56 7.33 -4.43
CA ASN A 83 8.37 6.23 -3.93
C ASN A 83 8.99 6.55 -2.56
N GLU A 84 9.39 7.80 -2.31
CA GLU A 84 9.83 8.26 -0.99
C GLU A 84 8.68 8.16 0.02
N GLU A 85 7.49 8.69 -0.32
CA GLU A 85 6.30 8.61 0.55
C GLU A 85 5.93 7.15 0.87
N ILE A 86 5.93 6.24 -0.12
CA ILE A 86 5.66 4.82 0.06
C ILE A 86 6.68 4.20 1.02
N THR A 87 7.96 4.49 0.82
CA THR A 87 9.04 3.98 1.65
C THR A 87 8.89 4.46 3.08
N ASP A 88 8.71 5.75 3.31
CA ASP A 88 8.59 6.35 4.64
C ASP A 88 7.35 5.83 5.38
N LYS A 89 6.23 5.67 4.67
CA LYS A 89 4.97 5.23 5.25
C LYS A 89 4.97 3.75 5.66
N TYR A 90 5.62 2.88 4.87
CA TYR A 90 5.46 1.44 5.02
C TYR A 90 6.71 0.71 5.54
N THR A 91 7.91 1.30 5.47
CA THR A 91 9.11 0.70 6.09
C THR A 91 8.93 0.39 7.58
N PRO A 92 8.28 1.24 8.39
CA PRO A 92 8.03 0.93 9.80
C PRO A 92 7.22 -0.35 10.05
N ASP A 93 6.36 -0.76 9.10
CA ASP A 93 5.60 -2.01 9.23
C ASP A 93 6.52 -3.24 9.13
N PHE A 94 7.51 -3.21 8.25
CA PHE A 94 8.52 -4.28 8.14
C PHE A 94 9.39 -4.37 9.39
N GLU A 95 9.93 -3.23 9.85
CA GLU A 95 10.76 -3.16 11.05
C GLU A 95 10.00 -3.64 12.29
N LYS A 96 8.72 -3.29 12.39
CA LYS A 96 7.87 -3.71 13.49
C LYS A 96 7.61 -5.21 13.44
N ALA A 97 7.28 -5.77 12.27
CA ALA A 97 7.06 -7.21 12.12
C ALA A 97 8.32 -8.03 12.42
N GLU A 98 9.49 -7.52 12.05
CA GLU A 98 10.78 -8.12 12.37
C GLU A 98 10.99 -8.19 13.89
N GLN A 99 10.73 -7.08 14.61
CA GLN A 99 10.80 -7.00 16.07
C GLN A 99 9.79 -7.92 16.75
N GLU A 100 8.52 -7.94 16.28
CA GLU A 100 7.45 -8.79 16.82
C GLU A 100 7.75 -10.27 16.62
N SER A 101 8.26 -10.65 15.45
CA SER A 101 8.72 -12.01 15.14
C SER A 101 9.90 -12.44 16.01
N ALA A 102 10.92 -11.60 16.14
CA ALA A 102 12.08 -11.87 16.99
C ALA A 102 11.70 -12.01 18.47
N ALA A 103 10.78 -11.17 18.96
CA ALA A 103 10.25 -11.22 20.32
C ALA A 103 9.22 -12.34 20.52
N ARG A 104 8.77 -13.00 19.46
CA ARG A 104 7.70 -14.02 19.47
C ARG A 104 6.42 -13.54 20.15
N ILE A 105 5.96 -12.35 19.74
CA ILE A 105 4.68 -11.76 20.16
C ILE A 105 3.74 -11.63 18.97
N GLY A 106 2.46 -11.23 19.21
CA GLY A 106 1.48 -11.10 18.13
C GLY A 106 1.87 -10.06 17.08
N LEU A 107 1.56 -10.33 15.82
CA LEU A 107 1.72 -9.37 14.71
C LEU A 107 0.69 -8.24 14.79
N THR A 108 1.13 -7.02 14.51
CA THR A 108 0.24 -5.87 14.37
C THR A 108 -0.36 -5.77 12.97
N CYS A 109 0.45 -5.97 11.94
CA CYS A 109 0.03 -5.97 10.54
C CYS A 109 -0.03 -7.40 10.01
N ASP A 110 -1.18 -7.80 9.46
CA ASP A 110 -1.41 -9.14 8.91
C ASP A 110 -0.87 -9.26 7.50
N SER A 111 -1.09 -8.22 6.67
CA SER A 111 -0.55 -8.18 5.32
C SER A 111 -0.40 -6.76 4.78
N LEU A 112 0.59 -6.59 3.90
CA LEU A 112 0.84 -5.38 3.14
C LEU A 112 1.11 -5.78 1.70
N ASP A 113 0.24 -5.34 0.77
CA ASP A 113 0.35 -5.70 -0.64
C ASP A 113 -0.15 -4.57 -1.52
N TYR A 114 0.09 -4.67 -2.82
CA TYR A 114 -0.38 -3.69 -3.79
C TYR A 114 -0.93 -4.34 -5.06
N GLU A 115 -1.84 -3.60 -5.70
CA GLU A 115 -2.31 -3.86 -7.05
C GLU A 115 -1.95 -2.69 -7.96
N LYS A 116 -1.77 -2.97 -9.25
CA LYS A 116 -1.55 -1.96 -10.29
C LYS A 116 -2.50 -2.15 -11.44
N PHE A 117 -2.99 -1.04 -11.96
CA PHE A 117 -3.88 -1.00 -13.10
C PHE A 117 -3.39 0.06 -14.09
N GLU A 118 -3.38 -0.26 -15.37
CA GLU A 118 -3.09 0.71 -16.44
C GLU A 118 -4.22 0.71 -17.45
N ASN A 119 -5.01 1.79 -17.44
CA ASN A 119 -6.17 1.95 -18.29
C ASN A 119 -6.29 3.40 -18.75
N GLU A 120 -6.72 3.67 -19.98
CA GLU A 120 -6.97 5.00 -20.53
C GLU A 120 -5.81 5.99 -20.34
N GLY A 121 -4.56 5.49 -20.31
CA GLY A 121 -3.37 6.30 -20.07
C GLY A 121 -3.13 6.69 -18.59
N VAL A 122 -3.91 6.16 -17.69
CA VAL A 122 -3.74 6.28 -16.24
C VAL A 122 -3.08 5.01 -15.70
N LEU A 123 -2.01 5.16 -14.94
CA LEU A 123 -1.43 4.14 -14.09
C LEU A 123 -1.92 4.38 -12.66
N SER A 124 -2.69 3.45 -12.12
CA SER A 124 -3.14 3.48 -10.72
C SER A 124 -2.41 2.40 -9.93
N VAL A 125 -1.82 2.79 -8.80
CA VAL A 125 -1.19 1.88 -7.82
C VAL A 125 -1.95 1.98 -6.52
N VAL A 126 -2.48 0.87 -6.06
CA VAL A 126 -3.30 0.77 -4.84
C VAL A 126 -2.58 -0.10 -3.83
N ILE A 127 -2.13 0.47 -2.73
CA ILE A 127 -1.49 -0.26 -1.64
C ILE A 127 -2.55 -0.54 -0.57
N ARG A 128 -2.62 -1.79 -0.12
CA ARG A 128 -3.55 -2.27 0.88
C ARG A 128 -2.77 -2.81 2.08
N ARG A 129 -3.03 -2.25 3.26
CA ARG A 129 -2.48 -2.71 4.55
C ARG A 129 -3.62 -3.28 5.40
N VAL A 130 -3.47 -4.51 5.84
CA VAL A 130 -4.43 -5.19 6.72
C VAL A 130 -3.79 -5.35 8.08
N TYR A 131 -4.48 -4.87 9.11
CA TYR A 131 -4.05 -5.08 10.48
C TYR A 131 -4.62 -6.39 11.04
N TYR A 132 -3.94 -6.95 12.02
CA TYR A 132 -4.43 -8.17 12.71
C TYR A 132 -5.80 -7.97 13.38
N SER A 133 -6.17 -6.73 13.67
CA SER A 133 -7.53 -6.34 14.09
C SER A 133 -8.58 -6.41 12.98
N HIS A 134 -8.21 -6.81 11.76
CA HIS A 134 -9.01 -6.79 10.53
C HIS A 134 -9.34 -5.38 9.99
N ALA A 135 -8.81 -4.33 10.60
CA ALA A 135 -8.88 -3.00 10.00
C ALA A 135 -8.04 -2.96 8.70
N VAL A 136 -8.51 -2.22 7.70
CA VAL A 136 -7.85 -2.10 6.41
C VAL A 136 -7.60 -0.63 6.08
N ASP A 137 -6.34 -0.35 5.74
CA ASP A 137 -5.89 0.95 5.25
C ASP A 137 -5.51 0.86 3.77
N TYR A 138 -5.67 1.97 3.06
CA TYR A 138 -5.30 2.07 1.65
C TYR A 138 -4.47 3.33 1.38
N SER A 139 -3.64 3.25 0.34
CA SER A 139 -3.08 4.40 -0.35
C SER A 139 -3.28 4.21 -1.85
N VAL A 140 -3.58 5.30 -2.55
CA VAL A 140 -3.80 5.30 -3.99
C VAL A 140 -2.90 6.35 -4.62
N TYR A 141 -2.13 5.93 -5.62
CA TYR A 141 -1.26 6.79 -6.41
C TYR A 141 -1.65 6.66 -7.88
N ASN A 142 -2.00 7.78 -8.49
CA ASN A 142 -2.40 7.82 -9.90
C ASN A 142 -1.42 8.67 -10.69
N PHE A 143 -1.03 8.18 -11.86
CA PHE A 143 -0.11 8.86 -12.76
C PHE A 143 -0.60 8.84 -14.20
N ASN A 144 -0.24 9.86 -14.95
CA ASN A 144 -0.22 9.75 -16.40
C ASN A 144 0.83 8.69 -16.78
N ALA A 145 0.40 7.59 -17.34
CA ALA A 145 1.24 6.41 -17.59
C ALA A 145 2.40 6.68 -18.59
N LYS A 146 2.35 7.79 -19.34
CA LYS A 146 3.37 8.19 -20.31
C LYS A 146 4.24 9.33 -19.80
N ALA A 147 3.61 10.36 -19.21
CA ALA A 147 4.32 11.57 -18.76
C ALA A 147 4.90 11.42 -17.33
N GLY A 148 4.39 10.47 -16.54
CA GLY A 148 4.79 10.28 -15.15
C GLY A 148 4.24 11.34 -14.17
N SER A 149 3.46 12.31 -14.65
CA SER A 149 2.85 13.31 -13.76
C SER A 149 1.77 12.69 -12.89
N SER A 150 1.69 13.09 -11.62
CA SER A 150 0.59 12.74 -10.72
C SER A 150 -0.75 13.20 -11.30
N LEU A 151 -1.79 12.41 -11.07
CA LEU A 151 -3.17 12.71 -11.46
C LEU A 151 -4.05 12.78 -10.21
N GLY A 152 -4.81 13.87 -10.09
CA GLY A 152 -5.84 14.00 -9.07
C GLY A 152 -7.11 13.21 -9.42
N SER A 153 -8.05 13.14 -8.47
CA SER A 153 -9.33 12.44 -8.64
C SER A 153 -10.10 12.92 -9.89
N ASP A 154 -10.10 14.24 -10.17
CA ASP A 154 -10.78 14.80 -11.34
C ASP A 154 -10.18 14.36 -12.67
N ASP A 155 -8.84 14.21 -12.74
CA ASP A 155 -8.17 13.77 -13.95
C ASP A 155 -8.45 12.28 -14.22
N VAL A 156 -8.46 11.49 -13.16
CA VAL A 156 -8.84 10.06 -13.22
C VAL A 156 -10.30 9.91 -13.64
N ALA A 157 -11.20 10.71 -13.07
CA ALA A 157 -12.62 10.73 -13.44
C ALA A 157 -12.82 11.08 -14.92
N LYS A 158 -12.15 12.13 -15.41
CA LYS A 158 -12.19 12.53 -16.83
C LYS A 158 -11.69 11.41 -17.76
N ALA A 159 -10.63 10.70 -17.37
CA ALA A 159 -10.13 9.55 -18.13
C ALA A 159 -11.20 8.44 -18.23
N ALA A 160 -11.99 8.25 -17.16
CA ALA A 160 -13.15 7.36 -17.13
C ALA A 160 -14.42 7.92 -17.79
N LYS A 161 -14.37 9.15 -18.33
CA LYS A 161 -15.50 9.89 -18.92
C LYS A 161 -16.61 10.25 -17.94
N PHE A 162 -16.24 10.55 -16.70
CA PHE A 162 -17.12 11.09 -15.66
C PHE A 162 -16.79 12.57 -15.43
N SER A 163 -17.81 13.39 -15.19
CA SER A 163 -17.65 14.72 -14.58
C SER A 163 -17.47 14.58 -13.06
N ALA A 164 -17.02 15.64 -12.40
CA ALA A 164 -16.89 15.65 -10.94
C ALA A 164 -18.25 15.43 -10.24
N GLU A 165 -19.33 16.01 -10.77
CA GLU A 165 -20.68 15.85 -10.27
C GLU A 165 -21.15 14.40 -10.41
N GLU A 166 -20.93 13.77 -11.58
CA GLU A 166 -21.30 12.38 -11.80
C GLU A 166 -20.54 11.42 -10.87
N VAL A 167 -19.27 11.73 -10.55
CA VAL A 167 -18.50 10.95 -9.56
C VAL A 167 -19.13 11.06 -8.18
N GLN A 168 -19.46 12.27 -7.74
CA GLN A 168 -20.08 12.48 -6.42
C GLN A 168 -21.45 11.79 -6.30
N GLU A 169 -22.27 11.91 -7.32
CA GLU A 169 -23.58 11.25 -7.36
C GLU A 169 -23.45 9.70 -7.36
N ALA A 170 -22.56 9.16 -8.21
CA ALA A 170 -22.33 7.73 -8.28
C ALA A 170 -21.73 7.19 -6.96
N LEU A 171 -20.77 7.90 -6.36
CA LEU A 171 -20.16 7.55 -5.09
C LEU A 171 -21.20 7.50 -3.98
N LYS A 172 -21.98 8.58 -3.82
CA LYS A 172 -23.06 8.65 -2.82
C LYS A 172 -24.04 7.52 -2.98
N LYS A 173 -24.49 7.27 -4.20
CA LYS A 173 -25.46 6.21 -4.52
C LYS A 173 -24.93 4.81 -4.21
N GLU A 174 -23.72 4.48 -4.66
CA GLU A 174 -23.14 3.14 -4.43
C GLU A 174 -22.78 2.93 -2.95
N LEU A 175 -22.33 3.98 -2.24
CA LEU A 175 -22.04 3.94 -0.81
C LEU A 175 -23.32 3.74 0.02
N GLU A 176 -24.38 4.49 -0.28
CA GLU A 176 -25.68 4.32 0.36
C GLU A 176 -26.24 2.90 0.16
N LYS A 177 -26.15 2.40 -1.06
CA LYS A 177 -26.59 1.04 -1.40
C LYS A 177 -25.78 -0.02 -0.64
N ASP A 178 -24.47 0.15 -0.51
CA ASP A 178 -23.60 -0.76 0.25
C ASP A 178 -23.97 -0.75 1.73
N TYR A 179 -24.09 0.44 2.33
CA TYR A 179 -24.49 0.64 3.72
C TYR A 179 -25.86 0.00 4.01
N VAL A 180 -26.87 0.34 3.20
CA VAL A 180 -28.23 -0.22 3.34
C VAL A 180 -28.22 -1.74 3.24
N SER A 181 -27.42 -2.32 2.32
CA SER A 181 -27.35 -3.77 2.16
C SER A 181 -26.82 -4.48 3.41
N LYS A 182 -25.89 -3.86 4.12
CA LYS A 182 -25.27 -4.40 5.35
C LYS A 182 -26.20 -4.29 6.57
N TYR A 183 -26.85 -3.15 6.73
CA TYR A 183 -27.52 -2.80 7.99
C TYR A 183 -29.06 -2.80 7.93
N LYS A 184 -29.66 -2.96 6.74
CA LYS A 184 -31.13 -2.90 6.51
C LYS A 184 -31.94 -3.75 7.49
N ASN A 185 -31.48 -4.94 7.80
CA ASN A 185 -32.23 -5.90 8.62
C ASN A 185 -31.99 -5.72 10.13
N ALA A 186 -30.89 -5.11 10.51
CA ALA A 186 -30.51 -4.93 11.91
C ALA A 186 -30.95 -3.58 12.48
N LYS A 187 -31.03 -2.53 11.64
CA LYS A 187 -31.37 -1.12 11.99
C LYS A 187 -31.02 -0.78 13.45
N PRO A 188 -29.70 -0.81 13.80
CA PRO A 188 -29.29 -0.46 15.14
C PRO A 188 -29.63 0.99 15.50
N GLU A 189 -29.59 1.35 16.77
CA GLU A 189 -30.02 2.67 17.26
C GLU A 189 -29.30 3.85 16.57
N ASN A 190 -28.02 3.67 16.20
CA ASN A 190 -27.19 4.67 15.52
C ASN A 190 -27.23 4.58 13.99
N TYR A 191 -28.16 3.82 13.39
CA TYR A 191 -28.21 3.58 11.95
C TYR A 191 -28.30 4.87 11.13
N GLU A 192 -29.25 5.75 11.43
CA GLU A 192 -29.49 6.97 10.67
C GLU A 192 -28.32 7.96 10.85
N GLU A 193 -27.78 8.12 12.06
CA GLU A 193 -26.65 8.98 12.35
C GLU A 193 -25.39 8.53 11.58
N ASN A 194 -25.09 7.24 11.56
CA ASN A 194 -23.91 6.73 10.86
C ASN A 194 -24.10 6.68 9.34
N LEU A 195 -25.33 6.53 8.85
CA LEU A 195 -25.64 6.72 7.44
C LEU A 195 -25.37 8.17 7.01
N GLU A 196 -25.85 9.15 7.80
CA GLU A 196 -25.61 10.57 7.53
C GLU A 196 -24.10 10.90 7.51
N LYS A 197 -23.34 10.40 8.50
CA LYS A 197 -21.88 10.55 8.53
C LYS A 197 -21.20 9.90 7.31
N THR A 198 -21.64 8.70 6.96
CA THR A 198 -21.12 7.95 5.81
C THR A 198 -21.33 8.73 4.50
N LEU A 199 -22.50 9.37 4.32
CA LEU A 199 -22.88 10.11 3.12
C LEU A 199 -22.54 11.61 3.19
N SER A 200 -21.83 12.06 4.24
CA SER A 200 -21.47 13.49 4.39
C SER A 200 -20.51 13.95 3.30
N GLU A 201 -20.60 15.23 2.90
CA GLU A 201 -19.70 15.84 1.93
C GLU A 201 -18.22 15.74 2.34
N ASP A 202 -17.94 15.86 3.64
CA ASP A 202 -16.58 15.72 4.18
C ASP A 202 -16.03 14.30 3.96
N ASN A 203 -16.84 13.27 4.15
CA ASN A 203 -16.42 11.88 3.92
C ASN A 203 -16.30 11.56 2.42
N LEU A 204 -17.27 11.99 1.62
CA LEU A 204 -17.24 11.77 0.16
C LEU A 204 -16.07 12.52 -0.49
N GLY A 205 -15.75 13.74 -0.01
CA GLY A 205 -14.61 14.51 -0.48
C GLY A 205 -13.23 13.90 -0.16
N LYS A 206 -13.16 12.97 0.78
CA LYS A 206 -11.92 12.24 1.14
C LYS A 206 -11.77 10.92 0.39
N ALA A 207 -12.69 10.56 -0.49
CA ALA A 207 -12.62 9.32 -1.24
C ALA A 207 -11.40 9.30 -2.17
N MET A 208 -10.68 8.19 -2.15
CA MET A 208 -9.56 7.93 -3.07
C MET A 208 -10.11 7.31 -4.35
N ILE A 209 -9.91 7.98 -5.48
CA ILE A 209 -10.45 7.57 -6.79
C ILE A 209 -9.33 6.99 -7.65
N TYR A 210 -9.59 5.90 -8.35
CA TYR A 210 -8.63 5.27 -9.26
C TYR A 210 -9.33 4.52 -10.40
N LEU A 211 -8.60 4.24 -11.49
CA LEU A 211 -9.04 3.31 -12.52
C LEU A 211 -8.61 1.90 -12.17
N GLY A 212 -9.58 1.10 -11.75
CA GLY A 212 -9.37 -0.28 -11.39
C GLY A 212 -9.40 -1.24 -12.59
N LYS A 213 -9.73 -2.49 -12.33
CA LYS A 213 -9.81 -3.53 -13.34
C LYS A 213 -10.79 -3.15 -14.46
N ASP A 214 -10.40 -3.42 -15.70
CA ASP A 214 -11.16 -3.14 -16.92
C ASP A 214 -11.49 -1.64 -17.13
N GLY A 215 -10.66 -0.73 -16.59
CA GLY A 215 -10.85 0.71 -16.71
C GLY A 215 -12.06 1.25 -15.96
N LYS A 216 -12.60 0.50 -15.01
CA LYS A 216 -13.74 0.94 -14.20
C LYS A 216 -13.29 1.95 -13.15
N LEU A 217 -14.03 3.05 -13.06
CA LEU A 217 -13.82 4.03 -12.00
C LEU A 217 -14.16 3.40 -10.65
N THR A 218 -13.21 3.44 -9.75
CA THR A 218 -13.31 2.80 -8.44
C THR A 218 -12.99 3.84 -7.37
N ALA A 219 -13.74 3.80 -6.27
CA ALA A 219 -13.56 4.67 -5.12
C ALA A 219 -13.27 3.84 -3.86
N ILE A 220 -12.39 4.36 -3.01
CA ILE A 220 -12.20 3.86 -1.65
C ILE A 220 -12.60 5.00 -0.71
N CYS A 221 -13.57 4.75 0.16
CA CYS A 221 -14.05 5.73 1.12
C CYS A 221 -14.34 5.07 2.47
N LYS A 222 -14.64 5.89 3.48
CA LYS A 222 -14.99 5.39 4.80
C LYS A 222 -16.48 5.10 4.89
N GLU A 223 -16.83 4.04 5.60
CA GLU A 223 -18.18 3.72 6.04
C GLU A 223 -18.20 3.66 7.56
N TYR A 224 -19.10 4.39 8.19
CA TYR A 224 -19.26 4.42 9.64
C TYR A 224 -20.14 3.25 10.09
N ALA A 225 -19.55 2.36 10.86
CA ALA A 225 -20.22 1.13 11.27
C ALA A 225 -21.42 1.40 12.17
N SER A 226 -22.57 0.84 11.83
CA SER A 226 -23.76 0.87 12.68
C SER A 226 -23.77 -0.24 13.72
N VAL A 227 -22.90 -1.23 13.57
CA VAL A 227 -22.70 -2.34 14.53
C VAL A 227 -21.19 -2.46 14.77
N GLY A 228 -20.79 -2.49 16.03
CA GLY A 228 -19.39 -2.46 16.42
C GLY A 228 -18.88 -1.03 16.62
N ALA A 229 -17.58 -0.85 16.62
CA ALA A 229 -16.95 0.45 16.88
C ALA A 229 -16.18 0.95 15.68
N GLY A 230 -16.45 2.19 15.30
CA GLY A 230 -15.59 2.95 14.41
C GLY A 230 -16.03 2.98 12.95
N GLU A 231 -15.03 3.11 12.10
CA GLU A 231 -15.17 3.22 10.65
C GLU A 231 -14.28 2.20 9.96
N PHE A 232 -14.63 1.84 8.73
CA PHE A 232 -13.80 0.98 7.91
C PHE A 232 -13.83 1.43 6.45
N SER A 233 -12.81 1.05 5.69
CA SER A 233 -12.72 1.39 4.27
C SER A 233 -13.54 0.42 3.42
N VAL A 234 -14.32 0.97 2.48
CA VAL A 234 -15.06 0.21 1.47
C VAL A 234 -14.53 0.55 0.08
N VAL A 235 -14.52 -0.43 -0.79
CA VAL A 235 -14.08 -0.32 -2.19
C VAL A 235 -15.30 -0.46 -3.09
N LEU A 236 -15.63 0.59 -3.85
CA LEU A 236 -16.84 0.68 -4.65
C LEU A 236 -16.49 0.89 -6.12
N THR A 237 -17.12 0.14 -7.00
CA THR A 237 -17.09 0.42 -8.44
C THR A 237 -18.21 1.39 -8.78
N LEU A 238 -17.86 2.56 -9.29
CA LEU A 238 -18.81 3.60 -9.69
C LEU A 238 -19.45 3.25 -11.04
N LYS A 239 -20.76 3.55 -11.17
CA LYS A 239 -21.57 3.20 -12.36
C LYS A 239 -22.50 4.34 -12.72
#